data_40db0487d187a333dabb411316430341
#
_entry.id   40db0487d187a333dabb411316430341
#
_cell.length_a   1.000
_cell.length_b   1.000
_cell.length_c   1.000
_cell.angle_alpha   90.00
_cell.angle_beta   90.00
_cell.angle_gamma   90.00
#
_symmetry.space_group_name_H-M   'P 1'
#
loop_
_entity.id
_entity.type
_entity.pdbx_description
1 polymer ?
#
loop_
_entity_poly.entity_id
_entity_poly.type
_entity_poly.pdbx_seq_one_letter_code
_entity_poly.pdbx_strand_id
1 'polypeptide(L)'
;MRRRFPIVSILCSSFPEGPAKGRVFIPAGLDDNPYLDVEEYEKSLEELDPVTRARLRDGNWEIVRKGNMFKRTWFQGVTELPAYRRRCRWWDMAATDENKAKKKNKSGDPDYTVGFLLSEYNGTFYIEDIIRERLSPEGTQSLQESTAHADGFDTLVREEQEPGSSGITLCDIKARTIFLGYAYEAVKATGDKATRAAAASAAAERGQIKYLIGCRNIEAFFNEAESFPGGIHDDMVDGLSGAFTTLCTPAIAGPPIAAEKPTETDVDNFTWGMDFDPGYFSRFGQ
;
A
#
# COMPACT_ATOMS: atom_id res chain seq x y z
N MET A 1 -26.16 12.29 -47.94
CA MET A 1 -25.12 13.33 -47.85
C MET A 1 -24.03 12.84 -46.93
N ARG A 2 -22.89 12.42 -47.45
CA ARG A 2 -21.76 11.95 -46.64
C ARG A 2 -20.98 13.14 -46.12
N ARG A 3 -21.00 13.43 -44.84
CA ARG A 3 -20.14 14.46 -44.21
C ARG A 3 -18.72 13.91 -44.17
N ARG A 4 -17.82 14.57 -44.89
CA ARG A 4 -16.37 14.34 -44.79
C ARG A 4 -15.89 15.05 -43.53
N PHE A 5 -15.38 14.24 -42.55
CA PHE A 5 -14.66 14.79 -41.42
C PHE A 5 -13.29 15.32 -41.86
N PRO A 6 -12.84 16.46 -41.37
CA PRO A 6 -11.51 16.97 -41.67
C PRO A 6 -10.48 16.04 -41.01
N ILE A 7 -9.55 15.54 -41.80
CA ILE A 7 -8.37 14.82 -41.27
C ILE A 7 -7.47 15.91 -40.67
N VAL A 8 -7.54 16.04 -39.34
CA VAL A 8 -6.56 16.86 -38.61
C VAL A 8 -5.29 16.01 -38.45
N SER A 9 -4.30 16.34 -39.27
CA SER A 9 -2.94 15.79 -39.14
C SER A 9 -2.33 16.37 -37.87
N ILE A 10 -2.39 15.63 -36.75
CA ILE A 10 -1.67 15.97 -35.53
C ILE A 10 -0.25 15.40 -35.70
N LEU A 11 0.71 16.29 -35.88
CA LEU A 11 2.14 16.01 -35.78
C LEU A 11 2.45 15.47 -34.38
N CYS A 12 2.69 14.18 -34.28
CA CYS A 12 3.14 13.50 -33.07
C CYS A 12 4.63 13.83 -32.87
N SER A 13 4.93 14.93 -32.17
CA SER A 13 6.31 15.46 -31.99
C SER A 13 6.97 15.03 -30.67
N SER A 14 6.53 13.96 -30.00
CA SER A 14 7.08 13.59 -28.68
C SER A 14 7.17 12.11 -28.37
N PHE A 15 7.35 11.24 -29.37
CA PHE A 15 7.82 9.88 -29.10
C PHE A 15 9.31 9.76 -29.44
N PRO A 16 10.18 9.34 -28.48
CA PRO A 16 11.62 9.26 -28.69
C PRO A 16 12.08 8.12 -29.61
N GLU A 17 11.21 7.26 -30.06
CA GLU A 17 11.47 6.22 -31.06
C GLU A 17 10.37 6.26 -32.11
N GLY A 18 10.76 6.48 -33.36
CA GLY A 18 9.95 6.85 -34.50
C GLY A 18 8.60 6.12 -34.68
N PRO A 19 7.72 6.61 -35.53
CA PRO A 19 6.33 6.19 -35.59
C PRO A 19 6.24 4.71 -35.91
N ALA A 20 5.60 3.95 -35.01
CA ALA A 20 5.23 2.57 -35.29
C ALA A 20 4.33 2.59 -36.53
N LYS A 21 4.85 2.10 -37.66
CA LYS A 21 4.15 2.08 -38.95
C LYS A 21 2.76 1.47 -38.78
N GLY A 22 1.71 2.27 -39.00
CA GLY A 22 0.34 1.81 -39.15
C GLY A 22 -0.59 2.02 -37.95
N ARG A 23 -0.18 2.74 -36.89
CA ARG A 23 -1.09 3.11 -35.79
C ARG A 23 -1.39 4.60 -35.81
N VAL A 24 -2.68 4.93 -35.80
CA VAL A 24 -3.17 6.31 -35.72
C VAL A 24 -3.95 6.42 -34.42
N PHE A 25 -3.60 7.39 -33.57
CA PHE A 25 -4.40 7.75 -32.41
C PHE A 25 -5.46 8.76 -32.86
N ILE A 26 -6.72 8.43 -32.60
CA ILE A 26 -7.86 9.29 -32.87
C ILE A 26 -8.42 9.67 -31.49
N PRO A 27 -8.23 10.93 -31.05
CA PRO A 27 -8.83 11.38 -29.79
C PRO A 27 -10.36 11.41 -29.95
N ALA A 28 -11.07 10.88 -28.96
CA ALA A 28 -12.52 10.96 -28.84
C ALA A 28 -12.86 11.25 -27.38
N GLY A 29 -13.73 12.24 -27.16
CA GLY A 29 -14.30 12.55 -25.87
C GLY A 29 -15.69 11.93 -25.72
N LEU A 30 -16.27 12.09 -24.54
CA LEU A 30 -17.59 11.58 -24.19
C LEU A 30 -18.69 12.10 -25.13
N ASP A 31 -18.60 13.39 -25.46
CA ASP A 31 -19.56 14.11 -26.30
C ASP A 31 -19.52 13.71 -27.79
N ASP A 32 -18.48 12.97 -28.19
CA ASP A 32 -18.34 12.51 -29.57
C ASP A 32 -19.20 11.26 -29.88
N ASN A 33 -19.77 10.63 -28.85
CA ASN A 33 -20.65 9.46 -28.99
C ASN A 33 -22.14 9.80 -28.80
N PRO A 34 -22.92 10.02 -29.86
CA PRO A 34 -24.32 10.42 -29.75
C PRO A 34 -25.27 9.29 -29.26
N TYR A 35 -24.76 8.09 -29.04
CA TYR A 35 -25.53 6.93 -28.60
C TYR A 35 -25.29 6.59 -27.11
N LEU A 36 -24.46 7.37 -26.43
CA LEU A 36 -24.12 7.12 -25.04
C LEU A 36 -25.10 7.92 -24.13
N ASP A 37 -25.63 7.26 -23.11
CA ASP A 37 -26.27 7.95 -21.99
C ASP A 37 -25.16 8.60 -21.14
N VAL A 38 -24.99 9.90 -21.36
CA VAL A 38 -23.91 10.67 -20.73
C VAL A 38 -24.08 10.72 -19.22
N GLU A 39 -25.33 10.85 -18.72
CA GLU A 39 -25.58 10.96 -17.28
C GLU A 39 -25.27 9.65 -16.54
N GLU A 40 -25.66 8.50 -17.10
CA GLU A 40 -25.37 7.19 -16.53
C GLU A 40 -23.88 6.88 -16.58
N TYR A 41 -23.22 7.25 -17.68
CA TYR A 41 -21.80 7.04 -17.85
C TYR A 41 -20.99 7.95 -16.92
N GLU A 42 -21.33 9.23 -16.74
CA GLU A 42 -20.68 10.14 -15.79
C GLU A 42 -20.76 9.60 -14.35
N LYS A 43 -21.89 9.05 -13.94
CA LYS A 43 -22.00 8.39 -12.62
C LYS A 43 -21.03 7.23 -12.46
N SER A 44 -20.85 6.43 -13.52
CA SER A 44 -19.89 5.33 -13.48
C SER A 44 -18.44 5.84 -13.41
N LEU A 45 -18.16 7.00 -13.96
CA LEU A 45 -16.84 7.64 -13.89
C LEU A 45 -16.53 8.23 -12.51
N GLU A 46 -17.55 8.57 -11.71
CA GLU A 46 -17.34 9.10 -10.34
C GLU A 46 -16.68 8.09 -9.40
N GLU A 47 -16.79 6.81 -9.69
CA GLU A 47 -16.11 5.75 -8.92
C GLU A 47 -14.61 5.60 -9.27
N LEU A 48 -14.17 6.24 -10.35
CA LEU A 48 -12.77 6.17 -10.81
C LEU A 48 -11.92 7.30 -10.22
N ASP A 49 -10.60 7.09 -10.19
CA ASP A 49 -9.66 8.11 -9.80
C ASP A 49 -9.68 9.31 -10.76
N PRO A 50 -9.28 10.52 -10.30
CA PRO A 50 -9.37 11.74 -11.09
C PRO A 50 -8.62 11.69 -12.42
N VAL A 51 -7.51 10.96 -12.47
CA VAL A 51 -6.69 10.85 -13.69
C VAL A 51 -7.37 9.96 -14.72
N THR A 52 -7.85 8.79 -14.29
CA THR A 52 -8.60 7.89 -15.16
C THR A 52 -9.90 8.52 -15.64
N ARG A 53 -10.60 9.23 -14.75
CA ARG A 53 -11.82 9.99 -15.10
C ARG A 53 -11.54 11.03 -16.19
N ALA A 54 -10.51 11.86 -16.02
CA ALA A 54 -10.15 12.88 -17.02
C ALA A 54 -9.68 12.27 -18.34
N ARG A 55 -8.99 11.11 -18.30
CA ARG A 55 -8.63 10.38 -19.52
C ARG A 55 -9.86 9.90 -20.30
N LEU A 56 -10.80 9.29 -19.59
CA LEU A 56 -11.99 8.70 -20.21
C LEU A 56 -13.03 9.76 -20.61
N ARG A 57 -13.17 10.83 -19.81
CA ARG A 57 -14.12 11.90 -20.07
C ARG A 57 -13.63 12.87 -21.15
N ASP A 58 -12.40 13.36 -20.98
CA ASP A 58 -11.87 14.49 -21.75
C ASP A 58 -10.86 14.04 -22.82
N GLY A 59 -10.55 12.74 -22.91
CA GLY A 59 -9.51 12.23 -23.79
C GLY A 59 -8.09 12.74 -23.42
N ASN A 60 -7.90 13.25 -22.20
CA ASN A 60 -6.66 13.85 -21.74
C ASN A 60 -5.67 12.82 -21.20
N TRP A 61 -4.95 12.17 -22.08
CA TRP A 61 -3.94 11.15 -21.74
C TRP A 61 -2.63 11.71 -21.17
N GLU A 62 -2.44 13.02 -21.22
CA GLU A 62 -1.24 13.69 -20.70
C GLU A 62 -1.32 14.05 -19.21
N ILE A 63 -2.51 13.96 -18.61
CA ILE A 63 -2.75 14.37 -17.22
C ILE A 63 -1.88 13.60 -16.22
N VAL A 64 -1.44 12.38 -16.55
CA VAL A 64 -0.55 11.57 -15.70
C VAL A 64 0.78 12.25 -15.41
N ARG A 65 1.24 13.08 -16.33
CA ARG A 65 2.55 13.74 -16.20
C ARG A 65 2.55 14.94 -15.24
N LYS A 66 1.38 15.32 -14.69
CA LYS A 66 1.22 16.55 -13.90
C LYS A 66 1.12 16.33 -12.39
N GLY A 67 1.24 15.09 -11.88
CA GLY A 67 1.17 14.85 -10.44
C GLY A 67 -0.20 15.22 -9.84
N ASN A 68 -1.31 14.73 -10.38
CA ASN A 68 -2.65 15.12 -9.94
C ASN A 68 -3.47 13.95 -9.36
N MET A 69 -2.83 12.84 -9.00
CA MET A 69 -3.57 11.68 -8.48
C MET A 69 -4.09 11.89 -7.08
N PHE A 70 -3.40 12.64 -6.25
CA PHE A 70 -3.81 12.93 -4.89
C PHE A 70 -3.76 14.43 -4.61
N LYS A 71 -4.66 14.89 -3.71
CA LYS A 71 -4.64 16.25 -3.16
C LYS A 71 -4.69 16.15 -1.64
N ARG A 72 -3.83 16.91 -0.97
CA ARG A 72 -3.80 16.99 0.50
C ARG A 72 -5.18 17.27 1.10
N THR A 73 -5.97 18.10 0.43
CA THR A 73 -7.31 18.49 0.90
C THR A 73 -8.32 17.35 0.95
N TRP A 74 -8.03 16.20 0.34
CA TRP A 74 -8.89 15.01 0.39
C TRP A 74 -8.76 14.23 1.69
N PHE A 75 -7.67 14.44 2.43
CA PHE A 75 -7.38 13.73 3.68
C PHE A 75 -7.81 14.56 4.88
N GLN A 76 -8.75 14.05 5.65
CA GLN A 76 -9.23 14.70 6.88
C GLN A 76 -8.47 14.16 8.09
N GLY A 77 -7.96 15.06 8.95
CA GLY A 77 -7.35 14.69 10.24
C GLY A 77 -8.40 14.30 11.27
N VAL A 78 -8.12 13.26 12.06
CA VAL A 78 -8.92 12.82 13.20
C VAL A 78 -8.04 12.73 14.45
N THR A 79 -8.62 12.97 15.62
CA THR A 79 -7.93 12.88 16.91
C THR A 79 -8.03 11.50 17.53
N GLU A 80 -9.03 10.71 17.12
CA GLU A 80 -9.34 9.40 17.68
C GLU A 80 -9.59 8.39 16.56
N LEU A 81 -9.27 7.14 16.85
CA LEU A 81 -9.48 6.01 15.94
C LEU A 81 -10.58 5.08 16.50
N PRO A 82 -11.35 4.39 15.64
CA PRO A 82 -12.29 3.38 16.09
C PRO A 82 -11.59 2.28 16.90
N ALA A 83 -12.20 1.82 18.01
CA ALA A 83 -11.62 0.79 18.87
C ALA A 83 -11.46 -0.55 18.12
N TYR A 84 -12.47 -0.94 17.34
CA TYR A 84 -12.46 -2.16 16.54
C TYR A 84 -12.22 -1.78 15.08
N ARG A 85 -11.05 -2.12 14.56
CA ARG A 85 -10.66 -1.85 13.18
C ARG A 85 -9.72 -2.91 12.66
N ARG A 86 -9.80 -3.23 11.40
CA ARG A 86 -8.83 -4.09 10.72
C ARG A 86 -7.59 -3.26 10.43
N ARG A 87 -6.40 -3.79 10.64
CA ARG A 87 -5.13 -3.08 10.46
C ARG A 87 -4.22 -3.81 9.50
N CYS A 88 -3.50 -3.07 8.68
CA CYS A 88 -2.47 -3.60 7.79
C CYS A 88 -1.22 -2.72 7.86
N ARG A 89 -0.09 -3.32 8.21
CA ARG A 89 1.24 -2.73 8.03
C ARG A 89 1.81 -3.23 6.71
N TRP A 90 1.90 -2.33 5.75
CA TRP A 90 2.52 -2.61 4.46
C TRP A 90 3.97 -2.15 4.46
N TRP A 91 4.88 -3.04 4.05
CA TRP A 91 6.29 -2.74 3.89
C TRP A 91 6.63 -2.61 2.40
N ASP A 92 7.20 -1.47 2.02
CA ASP A 92 7.91 -1.26 0.76
C ASP A 92 9.40 -1.16 1.08
N MET A 93 10.19 -2.06 0.51
CA MET A 93 11.59 -2.23 0.87
C MET A 93 12.48 -1.46 -0.09
N ALA A 94 13.40 -0.64 0.45
CA ALA A 94 14.44 -0.03 -0.36
C ALA A 94 15.21 -1.09 -1.14
N ALA A 95 15.45 -0.86 -2.44
CA ALA A 95 16.22 -1.78 -3.27
C ALA A 95 17.65 -1.92 -2.68
N THR A 96 18.00 -3.11 -2.23
CA THR A 96 19.27 -3.44 -1.56
C THR A 96 20.50 -3.34 -2.50
N ASP A 97 20.28 -3.20 -3.80
CA ASP A 97 21.33 -3.17 -4.81
C ASP A 97 21.71 -1.73 -5.15
N GLU A 98 22.84 -1.25 -4.58
CA GLU A 98 23.40 0.08 -4.88
C GLU A 98 23.56 0.34 -6.39
N ASN A 99 23.79 -0.71 -7.19
CA ASN A 99 23.89 -0.59 -8.63
C ASN A 99 22.54 -0.39 -9.32
N LYS A 100 21.44 -0.90 -8.76
CA LYS A 100 20.08 -0.66 -9.23
C LYS A 100 19.59 0.73 -8.80
N ALA A 101 19.91 1.17 -7.59
CA ALA A 101 19.61 2.51 -7.09
C ALA A 101 20.24 3.60 -7.98
N LYS A 102 21.51 3.43 -8.37
CA LYS A 102 22.22 4.35 -9.30
C LYS A 102 21.63 4.39 -10.69
N LYS A 103 20.96 3.32 -11.17
CA LYS A 103 20.27 3.30 -12.47
C LYS A 103 18.87 3.90 -12.45
N LYS A 104 18.17 3.81 -11.32
CA LYS A 104 16.78 4.24 -11.16
C LYS A 104 16.65 5.73 -10.86
N ASN A 105 17.56 6.28 -10.08
CA ASN A 105 17.54 7.69 -9.68
C ASN A 105 18.67 8.49 -10.35
N LYS A 106 18.31 9.38 -11.26
CA LYS A 106 19.24 10.36 -11.85
C LYS A 106 19.89 11.29 -10.81
N SER A 107 19.32 11.39 -9.61
CA SER A 107 19.80 12.23 -8.49
C SER A 107 20.78 11.52 -7.58
N GLY A 108 20.95 10.20 -7.67
CA GLY A 108 21.80 9.41 -6.76
C GLY A 108 21.26 9.31 -5.32
N ASP A 109 20.01 9.70 -5.08
CA ASP A 109 19.34 9.62 -3.79
C ASP A 109 18.75 8.21 -3.59
N PRO A 110 19.17 7.41 -2.55
CA PRO A 110 18.70 6.07 -2.33
C PRO A 110 17.20 6.04 -1.98
N ASP A 111 16.51 4.97 -2.37
CA ASP A 111 15.11 4.73 -1.97
C ASP A 111 15.00 4.52 -0.45
N TYR A 112 13.81 4.75 0.10
CA TYR A 112 13.50 4.54 1.51
C TYR A 112 12.85 3.19 1.73
N THR A 113 13.12 2.59 2.89
CA THR A 113 12.24 1.55 3.43
C THR A 113 11.06 2.23 4.11
N VAL A 114 9.87 1.91 3.66
CA VAL A 114 8.62 2.47 4.17
C VAL A 114 7.79 1.37 4.84
N GLY A 115 7.31 1.66 6.05
CA GLY A 115 6.31 0.86 6.75
C GLY A 115 5.03 1.68 6.94
N PHE A 116 4.00 1.42 6.13
CA PHE A 116 2.76 2.17 6.11
C PHE A 116 1.66 1.45 6.91
N LEU A 117 1.17 2.04 8.01
CA LEU A 117 0.08 1.47 8.81
C LEU A 117 -1.24 2.13 8.43
N LEU A 118 -2.11 1.35 7.84
CA LEU A 118 -3.48 1.73 7.50
C LEU A 118 -4.47 0.85 8.27
N SER A 119 -5.56 1.43 8.72
CA SER A 119 -6.68 0.67 9.26
C SER A 119 -7.98 0.97 8.52
N GLU A 120 -8.95 0.06 8.64
CA GLU A 120 -10.27 0.15 8.03
C GLU A 120 -11.36 -0.11 9.08
N TYR A 121 -12.38 0.73 9.07
CA TYR A 121 -13.61 0.55 9.82
C TYR A 121 -14.81 1.09 9.04
N ASN A 122 -15.77 0.22 8.74
CA ASN A 122 -17.01 0.57 8.03
C ASN A 122 -16.79 1.38 6.73
N GLY A 123 -15.82 0.94 5.91
CA GLY A 123 -15.52 1.59 4.62
C GLY A 123 -14.75 2.92 4.73
N THR A 124 -14.33 3.29 5.93
CA THR A 124 -13.44 4.43 6.17
C THR A 124 -12.06 3.93 6.55
N PHE A 125 -11.03 4.51 5.95
CA PHE A 125 -9.64 4.14 6.16
C PHE A 125 -8.92 5.20 6.98
N TYR A 126 -7.95 4.80 7.80
CA TYR A 126 -7.22 5.70 8.68
C TYR A 126 -5.72 5.43 8.57
N ILE A 127 -4.96 6.44 8.15
CA ILE A 127 -3.50 6.42 8.20
C ILE A 127 -3.10 6.63 9.66
N GLU A 128 -2.59 5.57 10.30
CA GLU A 128 -2.23 5.60 11.72
C GLU A 128 -0.78 6.00 11.94
N ASP A 129 0.12 5.47 11.11
CA ASP A 129 1.55 5.65 11.25
C ASP A 129 2.29 5.41 9.93
N ILE A 130 3.35 6.17 9.69
CA ILE A 130 4.24 6.00 8.55
C ILE A 130 5.68 5.97 9.05
N ILE A 131 6.36 4.85 8.84
CA ILE A 131 7.80 4.71 9.02
C ILE A 131 8.45 5.00 7.67
N ARG A 132 9.54 5.79 7.67
CA ARG A 132 10.30 6.12 6.47
C ARG A 132 11.77 6.26 6.84
N GLU A 133 12.56 5.23 6.56
CA GLU A 133 13.93 5.13 7.05
C GLU A 133 14.88 4.61 5.97
N ARG A 134 16.16 4.93 6.13
CA ARG A 134 17.26 4.37 5.34
C ARG A 134 18.17 3.59 6.26
N LEU A 135 18.08 2.29 6.22
CA LEU A 135 18.78 1.40 7.14
C LEU A 135 19.57 0.34 6.38
N SER A 136 20.55 -0.26 7.07
CA SER A 136 21.17 -1.49 6.60
C SER A 136 20.16 -2.64 6.60
N PRO A 137 20.39 -3.75 5.85
CA PRO A 137 19.49 -4.90 5.86
C PRO A 137 19.18 -5.43 7.27
N GLU A 138 20.17 -5.49 8.15
CA GLU A 138 20.02 -5.90 9.55
C GLU A 138 19.16 -4.89 10.33
N GLY A 139 19.43 -3.59 10.16
CA GLY A 139 18.64 -2.54 10.79
C GLY A 139 17.18 -2.56 10.33
N THR A 140 16.95 -2.87 9.07
CA THR A 140 15.60 -3.01 8.51
C THR A 140 14.85 -4.19 9.11
N GLN A 141 15.51 -5.36 9.26
CA GLN A 141 14.89 -6.52 9.92
C GLN A 141 14.54 -6.22 11.38
N SER A 142 15.46 -5.60 12.13
CA SER A 142 15.22 -5.19 13.52
C SER A 142 14.07 -4.18 13.64
N LEU A 143 13.97 -3.25 12.68
CA LEU A 143 12.85 -2.31 12.60
C LEU A 143 11.53 -3.03 12.33
N GLN A 144 11.50 -3.96 11.38
CA GLN A 144 10.31 -4.74 11.07
C GLN A 144 9.83 -5.58 12.26
N GLU A 145 10.75 -6.25 12.95
CA GLU A 145 10.46 -7.05 14.15
C GLU A 145 9.88 -6.20 15.29
N SER A 146 10.56 -5.11 15.65
CA SER A 146 10.10 -4.20 16.71
C SER A 146 8.76 -3.54 16.38
N THR A 147 8.53 -3.23 15.10
CA THR A 147 7.26 -2.66 14.64
C THR A 147 6.14 -3.68 14.72
N ALA A 148 6.38 -4.94 14.32
CA ALA A 148 5.37 -5.99 14.42
C ALA A 148 4.95 -6.23 15.89
N HIS A 149 5.90 -6.19 16.82
CA HIS A 149 5.60 -6.25 18.25
C HIS A 149 4.73 -5.07 18.71
N ALA A 150 5.04 -3.85 18.27
CA ALA A 150 4.28 -2.66 18.64
C ALA A 150 2.88 -2.63 18.03
N ASP A 151 2.74 -3.09 16.78
CA ASP A 151 1.46 -3.15 16.07
C ASP A 151 0.54 -4.27 16.58
N GLY A 152 1.12 -5.35 17.15
CA GLY A 152 0.39 -6.49 17.72
C GLY A 152 -0.02 -7.55 16.68
N PHE A 153 -0.40 -8.75 17.19
CA PHE A 153 -0.69 -9.94 16.38
C PHE A 153 -1.93 -9.81 15.50
N ASP A 154 -2.87 -8.91 15.85
CA ASP A 154 -4.09 -8.66 15.07
C ASP A 154 -3.85 -7.80 13.81
N THR A 155 -2.64 -7.29 13.64
CA THR A 155 -2.27 -6.48 12.49
C THR A 155 -1.77 -7.40 11.36
N LEU A 156 -2.36 -7.24 10.17
CA LEU A 156 -1.87 -7.90 8.97
C LEU A 156 -0.52 -7.30 8.57
N VAL A 157 0.51 -8.11 8.43
CA VAL A 157 1.82 -7.67 7.93
C VAL A 157 1.95 -8.08 6.47
N ARG A 158 2.18 -7.12 5.61
CA ARG A 158 2.37 -7.32 4.17
C ARG A 158 3.67 -6.68 3.72
N GLU A 159 4.33 -7.31 2.76
CA GLU A 159 5.58 -6.81 2.19
C GLU A 159 5.54 -6.99 0.67
N GLU A 160 5.98 -5.97 -0.09
CA GLU A 160 6.14 -6.13 -1.53
C GLU A 160 7.30 -7.10 -1.80
N GLN A 161 6.98 -8.21 -2.49
CA GLN A 161 7.96 -9.23 -2.82
C GLN A 161 8.80 -8.82 -4.02
N GLU A 162 10.10 -8.66 -3.84
CA GLU A 162 11.02 -8.47 -4.97
C GLU A 162 10.95 -9.64 -5.96
N PRO A 163 11.03 -9.36 -7.28
CA PRO A 163 11.04 -10.41 -8.29
C PRO A 163 12.32 -11.24 -8.21
N GLY A 164 12.18 -12.55 -8.43
CA GLY A 164 13.30 -13.50 -8.47
C GLY A 164 13.35 -14.43 -7.25
N SER A 165 14.23 -15.44 -7.33
CA SER A 165 14.35 -16.48 -6.30
C SER A 165 14.87 -15.93 -4.96
N SER A 166 15.75 -14.92 -5.01
CA SER A 166 16.28 -14.29 -3.80
C SER A 166 15.19 -13.57 -3.00
N GLY A 167 14.28 -12.85 -3.66
CA GLY A 167 13.17 -12.18 -2.99
C GLY A 167 12.21 -13.18 -2.34
N ILE A 168 11.88 -14.27 -3.04
CA ILE A 168 11.04 -15.35 -2.50
C ILE A 168 11.69 -15.98 -1.25
N THR A 169 12.98 -16.32 -1.34
CA THR A 169 13.71 -16.94 -0.23
C THR A 169 13.78 -16.01 0.99
N LEU A 170 14.05 -14.72 0.78
CA LEU A 170 14.12 -13.74 1.87
C LEU A 170 12.76 -13.61 2.59
N CYS A 171 11.67 -13.53 1.84
CA CYS A 171 10.33 -13.47 2.43
C CYS A 171 9.97 -14.75 3.20
N ASP A 172 10.33 -15.93 2.68
CA ASP A 172 10.12 -17.21 3.38
C ASP A 172 10.93 -17.28 4.70
N ILE A 173 12.17 -16.81 4.70
CA ILE A 173 13.00 -16.70 5.92
C ILE A 173 12.31 -15.77 6.92
N LYS A 174 11.90 -14.58 6.52
CA LYS A 174 11.22 -13.61 7.41
C LYS A 174 9.94 -14.19 8.01
N ALA A 175 9.13 -14.89 7.21
CA ALA A 175 7.91 -15.55 7.68
C ALA A 175 8.18 -16.56 8.81
N ARG A 176 9.32 -17.25 8.75
CA ARG A 176 9.73 -18.29 9.72
C ARG A 176 10.55 -17.75 10.89
N THR A 177 10.97 -16.51 10.84
CA THR A 177 11.81 -15.88 11.87
C THR A 177 11.10 -14.68 12.50
N ILE A 178 11.33 -13.47 11.99
CA ILE A 178 10.84 -12.22 12.60
C ILE A 178 9.31 -12.08 12.59
N PHE A 179 8.62 -12.73 11.66
CA PHE A 179 7.16 -12.70 11.57
C PHE A 179 6.48 -14.00 11.99
N LEU A 180 7.21 -14.89 12.68
CA LEU A 180 6.61 -16.13 13.18
C LEU A 180 5.46 -15.82 14.17
N GLY A 181 4.28 -16.33 13.86
CA GLY A 181 3.06 -16.07 14.64
C GLY A 181 2.24 -14.84 14.21
N TYR A 182 2.78 -14.00 13.33
CA TYR A 182 2.05 -12.88 12.73
C TYR A 182 1.33 -13.28 11.44
N ALA A 183 0.28 -12.56 11.10
CA ALA A 183 -0.43 -12.72 9.82
C ALA A 183 0.37 -12.08 8.66
N TYR A 184 1.57 -12.62 8.41
CA TYR A 184 2.50 -12.13 7.39
C TYR A 184 2.25 -12.78 6.02
N GLU A 185 2.33 -11.97 4.97
CA GLU A 185 2.29 -12.43 3.59
C GLU A 185 3.12 -11.52 2.69
N ALA A 186 3.96 -12.11 1.85
CA ALA A 186 4.68 -11.41 0.80
C ALA A 186 3.80 -11.32 -0.46
N VAL A 187 3.61 -10.10 -0.98
CA VAL A 187 2.70 -9.81 -2.09
C VAL A 187 3.50 -9.42 -3.32
N LYS A 188 3.25 -10.09 -4.45
CA LYS A 188 3.88 -9.74 -5.72
C LYS A 188 3.26 -8.46 -6.28
N ALA A 189 4.11 -7.49 -6.63
CA ALA A 189 3.66 -6.33 -7.36
C ALA A 189 3.13 -6.72 -8.75
N THR A 190 1.94 -6.26 -9.09
CA THR A 190 1.32 -6.47 -10.41
C THR A 190 0.87 -5.12 -10.99
N GLY A 191 1.11 -4.90 -12.28
CA GLY A 191 0.75 -3.66 -12.96
C GLY A 191 1.73 -2.50 -12.69
N ASP A 192 1.42 -1.33 -13.25
CA ASP A 192 2.17 -0.11 -13.00
C ASP A 192 1.71 0.58 -11.69
N LYS A 193 2.57 1.43 -11.12
CA LYS A 193 2.34 2.13 -9.86
C LYS A 193 1.09 3.00 -9.87
N ALA A 194 0.81 3.71 -10.95
CA ALA A 194 -0.36 4.58 -11.06
C ALA A 194 -1.65 3.75 -11.05
N THR A 195 -1.66 2.61 -11.73
CA THR A 195 -2.80 1.67 -11.71
C THR A 195 -3.05 1.13 -10.31
N ARG A 196 -2.00 0.77 -9.56
CA ARG A 196 -2.14 0.31 -8.17
C ARG A 196 -2.69 1.39 -7.25
N ALA A 197 -2.26 2.64 -7.43
CA ALA A 197 -2.70 3.78 -6.63
C ALA A 197 -4.11 4.28 -6.96
N ALA A 198 -4.66 3.91 -8.12
CA ALA A 198 -5.92 4.46 -8.62
C ALA A 198 -7.10 4.26 -7.65
N ALA A 199 -7.23 3.08 -7.06
CA ALA A 199 -8.31 2.78 -6.12
C ALA A 199 -8.19 3.58 -4.80
N ALA A 200 -6.98 3.70 -4.26
CA ALA A 200 -6.72 4.53 -3.08
C ALA A 200 -6.94 6.02 -3.37
N SER A 201 -6.55 6.49 -4.57
CA SER A 201 -6.80 7.86 -5.02
C SER A 201 -8.30 8.18 -5.07
N ALA A 202 -9.09 7.31 -5.68
CA ALA A 202 -10.55 7.48 -5.75
C ALA A 202 -11.20 7.48 -4.34
N ALA A 203 -10.73 6.62 -3.44
CA ALA A 203 -11.21 6.61 -2.05
C ALA A 203 -10.83 7.89 -1.29
N ALA A 204 -9.60 8.41 -1.50
CA ALA A 204 -9.15 9.67 -0.92
C ALA A 204 -10.01 10.85 -1.41
N GLU A 205 -10.29 10.94 -2.70
CA GLU A 205 -11.14 12.00 -3.27
C GLU A 205 -12.55 12.00 -2.67
N ARG A 206 -13.10 10.83 -2.39
CA ARG A 206 -14.39 10.70 -1.69
C ARG A 206 -14.34 10.98 -0.19
N GLY A 207 -13.17 11.36 0.35
CA GLY A 207 -12.97 11.63 1.77
C GLY A 207 -13.02 10.36 2.65
N GLN A 208 -12.87 9.18 2.05
CA GLN A 208 -12.89 7.90 2.76
C GLN A 208 -11.56 7.58 3.43
N ILE A 209 -10.46 8.28 3.08
CA ILE A 209 -9.16 8.11 3.73
C ILE A 209 -8.90 9.30 4.64
N LYS A 210 -8.75 9.02 5.93
CA LYS A 210 -8.43 9.98 6.98
C LYS A 210 -7.04 9.71 7.54
N TYR A 211 -6.52 10.60 8.36
CA TYR A 211 -5.24 10.38 9.06
C TYR A 211 -5.34 10.74 10.54
N LEU A 212 -4.61 10.03 11.38
CA LEU A 212 -4.48 10.34 12.79
C LEU A 212 -3.63 11.61 12.97
N ILE A 213 -4.14 12.60 13.69
CA ILE A 213 -3.35 13.80 14.01
C ILE A 213 -2.18 13.37 14.90
N GLY A 214 -0.96 13.74 14.48
CA GLY A 214 0.28 13.27 15.11
C GLY A 214 0.91 12.03 14.43
N CYS A 215 0.31 11.50 13.36
CA CYS A 215 0.92 10.45 12.54
C CYS A 215 2.31 10.87 12.07
N ARG A 216 3.31 9.99 12.28
CA ARG A 216 4.68 10.22 11.83
C ARG A 216 4.73 10.38 10.31
N ASN A 217 5.61 11.22 9.80
CA ASN A 217 5.89 11.43 8.38
C ASN A 217 4.66 11.83 7.52
N ILE A 218 3.53 12.24 8.12
CA ILE A 218 2.31 12.59 7.37
C ILE A 218 2.54 13.76 6.41
N GLU A 219 3.33 14.75 6.78
CA GLU A 219 3.66 15.88 5.92
C GLU A 219 4.52 15.46 4.72
N ALA A 220 5.48 14.56 4.93
CA ALA A 220 6.30 13.99 3.88
C ALA A 220 5.44 13.18 2.90
N PHE A 221 4.48 12.41 3.43
CA PHE A 221 3.51 11.67 2.63
C PHE A 221 2.66 12.61 1.75
N PHE A 222 2.13 13.70 2.29
CA PHE A 222 1.34 14.64 1.49
C PHE A 222 2.15 15.25 0.35
N ASN A 223 3.40 15.63 0.60
CA ASN A 223 4.29 16.18 -0.43
C ASN A 223 4.58 15.16 -1.55
N GLU A 224 4.78 13.89 -1.18
CA GLU A 224 4.99 12.80 -2.14
C GLU A 224 3.70 12.52 -2.92
N ALA A 225 2.57 12.38 -2.25
CA ALA A 225 1.27 12.10 -2.86
C ALA A 225 0.83 13.17 -3.85
N GLU A 226 1.04 14.47 -3.54
CA GLU A 226 0.71 15.58 -4.45
C GLU A 226 1.60 15.62 -5.70
N SER A 227 2.82 15.08 -5.61
CA SER A 227 3.74 15.00 -6.76
C SER A 227 3.58 13.70 -7.56
N PHE A 228 2.88 12.70 -7.03
CA PHE A 228 2.71 11.40 -7.65
C PHE A 228 1.82 11.47 -8.92
N PRO A 229 2.13 10.77 -10.03
CA PRO A 229 3.21 9.80 -10.22
C PRO A 229 4.53 10.40 -10.75
N GLY A 230 4.64 11.71 -10.87
CA GLY A 230 5.81 12.38 -11.45
C GLY A 230 6.90 12.74 -10.43
N GLY A 231 6.71 12.44 -9.15
CA GLY A 231 7.65 12.72 -8.06
C GLY A 231 8.97 11.93 -8.15
N ILE A 232 9.94 12.33 -7.33
CA ILE A 232 11.24 11.63 -7.21
C ILE A 232 11.08 10.34 -6.42
N HIS A 233 10.24 10.37 -5.39
CA HIS A 233 9.90 9.24 -4.51
C HIS A 233 8.43 8.93 -4.63
N ASP A 234 8.09 7.66 -4.48
CA ASP A 234 6.72 7.11 -4.54
C ASP A 234 6.50 5.99 -3.51
N ASP A 235 7.48 5.76 -2.63
CA ASP A 235 7.53 4.65 -1.68
C ASP A 235 6.36 4.68 -0.68
N MET A 236 5.96 5.88 -0.19
CA MET A 236 4.83 6.01 0.74
C MET A 236 3.47 5.87 0.02
N VAL A 237 3.36 6.28 -1.24
CA VAL A 237 2.16 6.07 -2.06
C VAL A 237 2.00 4.59 -2.41
N ASP A 238 3.10 3.86 -2.69
CA ASP A 238 3.09 2.42 -2.87
C ASP A 238 2.66 1.72 -1.56
N GLY A 239 3.16 2.17 -0.41
CA GLY A 239 2.74 1.70 0.91
C GLY A 239 1.24 1.88 1.16
N LEU A 240 0.70 3.07 0.90
CA LEU A 240 -0.75 3.33 0.98
C LEU A 240 -1.53 2.39 0.06
N SER A 241 -1.10 2.27 -1.19
CA SER A 241 -1.81 1.48 -2.22
C SER A 241 -1.87 0.00 -1.88
N GLY A 242 -0.76 -0.56 -1.38
CA GLY A 242 -0.68 -1.95 -0.95
C GLY A 242 -1.53 -2.24 0.28
N ALA A 243 -1.45 -1.38 1.31
CA ALA A 243 -2.26 -1.51 2.52
C ALA A 243 -3.76 -1.36 2.21
N PHE A 244 -4.13 -0.39 1.37
CA PHE A 244 -5.50 -0.15 0.94
C PHE A 244 -6.08 -1.36 0.21
N THR A 245 -5.36 -1.90 -0.78
CA THR A 245 -5.78 -3.09 -1.54
C THR A 245 -5.95 -4.30 -0.61
N THR A 246 -5.05 -4.50 0.34
CA THR A 246 -5.15 -5.57 1.33
C THR A 246 -6.43 -5.45 2.16
N LEU A 247 -6.75 -4.26 2.65
CA LEU A 247 -7.91 -4.03 3.50
C LEU A 247 -9.24 -4.04 2.72
N CYS A 248 -9.23 -3.71 1.42
CA CYS A 248 -10.38 -3.86 0.54
C CYS A 248 -10.72 -5.32 0.22
N THR A 249 -9.75 -6.23 0.33
CA THR A 249 -10.00 -7.67 0.16
C THR A 249 -10.81 -8.17 1.37
N PRO A 250 -11.99 -8.78 1.17
CA PRO A 250 -12.75 -9.34 2.27
C PRO A 250 -11.85 -10.32 3.05
N ALA A 251 -11.79 -10.16 4.37
CA ALA A 251 -11.22 -11.22 5.19
C ALA A 251 -12.02 -12.48 4.89
N ILE A 252 -11.35 -13.56 4.47
CA ILE A 252 -11.97 -14.88 4.51
C ILE A 252 -12.30 -15.05 5.99
N ALA A 253 -13.58 -14.90 6.33
CA ALA A 253 -14.04 -15.06 7.69
C ALA A 253 -13.77 -16.51 8.09
N GLY A 254 -12.63 -16.73 8.74
CA GLY A 254 -12.55 -17.86 9.66
C GLY A 254 -13.66 -17.66 10.69
N PRO A 255 -14.26 -18.72 11.21
CA PRO A 255 -15.24 -18.59 12.29
C PRO A 255 -14.61 -17.71 13.38
N PRO A 256 -15.36 -16.74 13.96
CA PRO A 256 -14.83 -15.95 15.04
C PRO A 256 -14.34 -16.94 16.10
N ILE A 257 -13.05 -16.94 16.37
CA ILE A 257 -12.53 -17.59 17.56
C ILE A 257 -13.15 -16.77 18.66
N ALA A 258 -14.26 -17.28 19.23
CA ALA A 258 -14.80 -16.75 20.44
C ALA A 258 -13.63 -16.78 21.43
N ALA A 259 -13.15 -15.61 21.82
CA ALA A 259 -12.26 -15.50 22.95
C ALA A 259 -13.11 -15.97 24.15
N GLU A 260 -13.03 -17.26 24.46
CA GLU A 260 -13.49 -17.75 25.73
C GLU A 260 -12.71 -16.97 26.77
N LYS A 261 -13.41 -16.10 27.49
CA LYS A 261 -12.85 -15.55 28.72
C LYS A 261 -12.45 -16.77 29.58
N PRO A 262 -11.18 -16.83 30.03
CA PRO A 262 -10.82 -17.86 30.98
C PRO A 262 -11.83 -17.79 32.15
N THR A 263 -12.58 -18.84 32.38
CA THR A 263 -13.44 -18.91 33.51
C THR A 263 -12.56 -18.95 34.77
N GLU A 264 -12.97 -18.26 35.83
CA GLU A 264 -12.22 -18.19 37.10
C GLU A 264 -11.84 -19.58 37.69
N THR A 265 -12.38 -20.67 37.13
CA THR A 265 -12.09 -22.04 37.49
C THR A 265 -10.83 -22.62 36.84
N ASP A 266 -10.24 -21.98 35.82
CA ASP A 266 -9.04 -22.52 35.18
C ASP A 266 -7.73 -22.09 35.88
N VAL A 267 -7.82 -21.17 36.85
CA VAL A 267 -6.64 -20.68 37.57
C VAL A 267 -6.22 -21.58 38.71
N ASP A 268 -7.17 -22.37 39.23
CA ASP A 268 -6.92 -23.22 40.43
C ASP A 268 -6.32 -24.61 40.11
N ASN A 269 -6.22 -25.00 38.85
CA ASN A 269 -5.69 -26.31 38.45
C ASN A 269 -4.28 -26.28 37.82
N PHE A 270 -3.63 -25.10 37.77
CA PHE A 270 -2.24 -25.06 37.35
C PHE A 270 -1.29 -25.20 38.52
N THR A 271 -1.35 -26.38 39.19
CA THR A 271 -0.28 -26.80 40.08
C THR A 271 0.90 -27.22 39.22
N TRP A 272 1.98 -26.44 39.30
CA TRP A 272 3.30 -26.86 38.82
C TRP A 272 3.64 -28.17 39.57
N GLY A 273 3.53 -29.28 38.88
CA GLY A 273 4.08 -30.57 39.35
C GLY A 273 5.60 -30.52 39.33
N MET A 274 6.19 -29.70 40.18
CA MET A 274 7.56 -29.87 40.60
C MET A 274 7.54 -30.77 41.82
N ASP A 275 7.61 -32.10 41.59
CA ASP A 275 8.09 -33.02 42.59
C ASP A 275 9.56 -32.63 42.90
N PHE A 276 9.71 -31.80 43.91
CA PHE A 276 11.00 -31.48 44.49
C PHE A 276 11.46 -32.73 45.25
N ASP A 277 12.34 -33.51 44.65
CA ASP A 277 13.10 -34.54 45.34
C ASP A 277 14.13 -33.86 46.27
N PRO A 278 13.94 -33.90 47.62
CA PRO A 278 14.87 -33.27 48.55
C PRO A 278 16.25 -33.94 48.60
N GLY A 279 16.43 -35.07 47.86
CA GLY A 279 17.66 -35.86 47.87
C GLY A 279 18.71 -35.43 46.81
N TYR A 280 18.41 -34.47 45.91
CA TYR A 280 19.33 -34.18 44.82
C TYR A 280 20.55 -33.32 45.21
N PHE A 281 20.51 -32.63 46.34
CA PHE A 281 21.62 -31.77 46.80
C PHE A 281 22.65 -32.40 47.73
N SER A 282 22.47 -33.70 48.14
CA SER A 282 23.40 -34.37 49.03
C SER A 282 24.53 -35.14 48.31
N ARG A 283 24.64 -35.11 46.97
CA ARG A 283 25.64 -35.90 46.22
C ARG A 283 26.83 -35.15 45.69
N PHE A 284 27.02 -33.89 45.98
CA PHE A 284 28.18 -33.10 45.53
C PHE A 284 28.85 -32.34 46.68
N GLY A 285 29.16 -33.07 47.75
CA GLY A 285 29.94 -32.55 48.83
C GLY A 285 30.82 -33.68 49.42
N GLN A 286 31.88 -33.99 48.77
CA GLN A 286 33.19 -34.41 49.33
C GLN A 286 34.26 -34.19 48.26
#